data_6aeaa9b08992164f2da04f42a50fb648
#
_entry.id   6aeaa9b08992164f2da04f42a50fb648
#
_cell.length_a   1.000
_cell.length_b   1.000
_cell.length_c   1.000
_cell.angle_alpha   90.00
_cell.angle_beta   90.00
_cell.angle_gamma   90.00
#
_symmetry.space_group_name_H-M   'P 1'
#
loop_
_entity.id
_entity.type
_entity.pdbx_description
1 polymer ?
#
loop_
_entity_poly.entity_id
_entity_poly.type
_entity_poly.pdbx_seq_one_letter_code
_entity_poly.pdbx_strand_id
1 'polypeptide(L)'
;PKPYIMYTDVHGITWNDVRNKPDFGEAWPILAPVLEGADFLVAHNASFDKGVLYGCCEFYGLTPPDLPFRCTVQLARRVLNIRPAHLANVCRVLGLKLNHHEPLSDAQACAQIALAALRAAP
;
A
#
# COMPACT_ATOMS: atom_id res chain seq x y z
N PRO A 1 -12.78 19.26 -0.08
CA PRO A 1 -11.41 18.99 0.40
C PRO A 1 -10.89 20.14 1.24
N LYS A 2 -10.14 19.81 2.28
CA LYS A 2 -9.59 20.83 3.17
C LYS A 2 -8.31 21.39 2.57
N PRO A 3 -8.06 22.70 2.70
CA PRO A 3 -6.80 23.29 2.20
C PRO A 3 -5.59 22.93 3.05
N TYR A 4 -5.69 21.94 3.90
CA TYR A 4 -4.65 21.51 4.81
C TYR A 4 -4.49 19.99 4.73
N ILE A 5 -3.27 19.56 4.50
CA ILE A 5 -2.90 18.14 4.48
C ILE A 5 -2.12 17.84 5.75
N MET A 6 -2.59 16.86 6.52
CA MET A 6 -1.92 16.43 7.75
C MET A 6 -0.61 15.70 7.41
N TYR A 7 0.37 15.86 8.28
CA TYR A 7 1.66 15.16 8.20
C TYR A 7 2.49 15.47 6.94
N THR A 8 2.34 16.67 6.38
CA THR A 8 3.14 17.11 5.22
C THR A 8 4.64 17.06 5.50
N ASP A 9 5.05 17.31 6.75
CA ASP A 9 6.44 17.17 7.18
C ASP A 9 6.98 15.74 7.07
N VAL A 10 6.09 14.75 7.01
CA VAL A 10 6.46 13.32 6.87
C VAL A 10 6.48 12.89 5.41
N HIS A 11 5.39 13.17 4.66
CA HIS A 11 5.24 12.67 3.28
C HIS A 11 5.52 13.71 2.19
N GLY A 12 5.67 14.98 2.57
CA GLY A 12 6.00 16.04 1.62
C GLY A 12 4.85 16.49 0.70
N ILE A 13 3.65 15.92 0.85
CA ILE A 13 2.51 16.24 0.00
C ILE A 13 1.76 17.45 0.57
N THR A 14 1.57 18.48 -0.25
CA THR A 14 0.88 19.69 0.12
C THR A 14 -0.50 19.77 -0.54
N TRP A 15 -1.34 20.69 -0.08
CA TRP A 15 -2.61 20.97 -0.73
C TRP A 15 -2.43 21.37 -2.20
N ASN A 16 -1.39 22.15 -2.52
CA ASN A 16 -1.11 22.52 -3.90
C ASN A 16 -0.83 21.33 -4.79
N ASP A 17 -0.23 20.26 -4.23
CA ASP A 17 0.06 19.05 -4.99
C ASP A 17 -1.21 18.28 -5.36
N VAL A 18 -2.26 18.34 -4.53
CA VAL A 18 -3.45 17.47 -4.69
C VAL A 18 -4.71 18.22 -5.10
N ARG A 19 -4.76 19.54 -4.98
CA ARG A 19 -5.99 20.31 -5.18
C ARG A 19 -6.63 20.16 -6.57
N ASN A 20 -5.82 19.89 -7.58
CA ASN A 20 -6.27 19.72 -8.96
C ASN A 20 -6.28 18.24 -9.39
N LYS A 21 -6.07 17.33 -8.46
CA LYS A 21 -6.11 15.89 -8.73
C LYS A 21 -7.51 15.36 -8.48
N PRO A 22 -7.91 14.28 -9.16
CA PRO A 22 -9.20 13.66 -8.88
C PRO A 22 -9.27 13.17 -7.44
N ASP A 23 -10.46 13.21 -6.85
CA ASP A 23 -10.69 12.61 -5.55
C ASP A 23 -10.81 11.09 -5.68
N PHE A 24 -10.94 10.41 -4.55
CA PHE A 24 -11.06 8.96 -4.54
C PHE A 24 -12.31 8.49 -5.29
N GLY A 25 -13.42 9.22 -5.17
CA GLY A 25 -14.67 8.86 -5.86
C GLY A 25 -14.55 8.88 -7.37
N GLU A 26 -13.70 9.76 -7.92
CA GLU A 26 -13.42 9.85 -9.34
C GLU A 26 -12.36 8.83 -9.78
N ALA A 27 -11.33 8.63 -8.95
CA ALA A 27 -10.19 7.77 -9.30
C ALA A 27 -10.52 6.28 -9.18
N TRP A 28 -11.28 5.88 -8.18
CA TRP A 28 -11.50 4.47 -7.90
C TRP A 28 -12.20 3.71 -9.03
N PRO A 29 -13.25 4.25 -9.68
CA PRO A 29 -13.87 3.56 -10.81
C PRO A 29 -12.91 3.28 -11.99
N ILE A 30 -11.86 4.11 -12.11
CA ILE A 30 -10.82 3.92 -13.13
C ILE A 30 -9.84 2.85 -12.71
N LEU A 31 -9.52 2.79 -11.42
CA LEU A 31 -8.51 1.88 -10.87
C LEU A 31 -9.05 0.49 -10.57
N ALA A 32 -10.31 0.38 -10.15
CA ALA A 32 -10.88 -0.89 -9.72
C ALA A 32 -10.77 -2.00 -10.77
N PRO A 33 -10.98 -1.75 -12.07
CA PRO A 33 -10.81 -2.79 -13.08
C PRO A 33 -9.41 -3.38 -13.18
N VAL A 34 -8.37 -2.64 -12.75
CA VAL A 34 -6.99 -3.12 -12.73
C VAL A 34 -6.84 -4.31 -11.77
N LEU A 35 -7.70 -4.39 -10.76
CA LEU A 35 -7.67 -5.46 -9.76
C LEU A 35 -8.33 -6.76 -10.22
N GLU A 36 -8.99 -6.75 -11.38
CA GLU A 36 -9.61 -7.97 -11.93
C GLU A 36 -8.54 -9.03 -12.19
N GLY A 37 -8.81 -10.25 -11.73
CA GLY A 37 -7.87 -11.35 -11.87
C GLY A 37 -6.80 -11.41 -10.78
N ALA A 38 -6.74 -10.45 -9.87
CA ALA A 38 -5.85 -10.53 -8.73
C ALA A 38 -6.38 -11.52 -7.69
N ASP A 39 -5.49 -12.28 -7.09
CA ASP A 39 -5.86 -13.24 -6.04
C ASP A 39 -5.89 -12.59 -4.66
N PHE A 40 -5.08 -11.56 -4.45
CA PHE A 40 -5.01 -10.82 -3.18
C PHE A 40 -4.32 -9.48 -3.40
N LEU A 41 -4.48 -8.60 -2.42
CA LEU A 41 -3.77 -7.33 -2.34
C LEU A 41 -2.71 -7.42 -1.25
N VAL A 42 -1.61 -6.71 -1.42
CA VAL A 42 -0.55 -6.67 -0.42
C VAL A 42 -0.28 -5.25 0.03
N ALA A 43 0.04 -5.11 1.30
CA ALA A 43 0.50 -3.85 1.86
C ALA A 43 1.38 -4.14 3.09
N HIS A 44 2.26 -3.21 3.39
CA HIS A 44 3.08 -3.28 4.60
C HIS A 44 2.26 -2.72 5.76
N ASN A 45 1.86 -3.56 6.68
CA ASN A 45 0.86 -3.28 7.72
C ASN A 45 -0.56 -3.18 7.11
N ALA A 46 -0.98 -4.25 6.47
CA ALA A 46 -2.13 -4.30 5.56
C ALA A 46 -3.48 -3.97 6.20
N SER A 47 -3.67 -4.21 7.50
CA SER A 47 -4.93 -3.86 8.16
C SER A 47 -5.19 -2.36 8.15
N PHE A 48 -4.14 -1.54 8.19
CA PHE A 48 -4.28 -0.09 8.06
C PHE A 48 -4.75 0.29 6.65
N ASP A 49 -4.08 -0.21 5.63
CA ASP A 49 -4.42 0.10 4.22
C ASP A 49 -5.81 -0.39 3.86
N LYS A 50 -6.18 -1.57 4.32
CA LYS A 50 -7.53 -2.12 4.14
C LYS A 50 -8.59 -1.21 4.77
N GLY A 51 -8.34 -0.74 5.99
CA GLY A 51 -9.25 0.17 6.68
C GLY A 51 -9.43 1.48 5.94
N VAL A 52 -8.34 2.05 5.42
CA VAL A 52 -8.40 3.29 4.63
C VAL A 52 -9.17 3.08 3.33
N LEU A 53 -8.86 2.01 2.60
CA LEU A 53 -9.52 1.71 1.32
C LEU A 53 -11.03 1.50 1.53
N TYR A 54 -11.41 0.69 2.50
CA TYR A 54 -12.82 0.41 2.78
C TYR A 54 -13.55 1.65 3.27
N GLY A 55 -12.90 2.47 4.11
CA GLY A 55 -13.47 3.74 4.57
C GLY A 55 -13.70 4.73 3.43
N CYS A 56 -12.76 4.82 2.50
CA CYS A 56 -12.92 5.67 1.31
C CYS A 56 -14.06 5.18 0.43
N CYS A 57 -14.16 3.88 0.19
CA CYS A 57 -15.26 3.31 -0.58
C CYS A 57 -16.61 3.60 0.08
N GLU A 58 -16.71 3.42 1.40
CA GLU A 58 -17.94 3.73 2.13
C GLU A 58 -18.32 5.19 2.01
N PHE A 59 -17.35 6.09 2.18
CA PHE A 59 -17.59 7.54 2.11
C PHE A 59 -18.16 7.96 0.75
N TYR A 60 -17.69 7.37 -0.35
CA TYR A 60 -18.14 7.71 -1.70
C TYR A 60 -19.24 6.79 -2.23
N GLY A 61 -19.76 5.88 -1.42
CA GLY A 61 -20.81 4.95 -1.85
C GLY A 61 -20.36 3.95 -2.91
N LEU A 62 -19.07 3.59 -2.88
CA LEU A 62 -18.46 2.65 -3.82
C LEU A 62 -18.30 1.28 -3.19
N THR A 63 -18.30 0.24 -4.01
CA THR A 63 -18.08 -1.13 -3.56
C THR A 63 -16.58 -1.38 -3.38
N PRO A 64 -16.14 -1.79 -2.17
CA PRO A 64 -14.75 -2.16 -1.97
C PRO A 64 -14.40 -3.46 -2.71
N PRO A 65 -13.11 -3.71 -3.00
CA PRO A 65 -12.72 -4.95 -3.66
C PRO A 65 -12.95 -6.15 -2.72
N ASP A 66 -13.52 -7.20 -3.26
CA ASP A 66 -13.70 -8.47 -2.55
C ASP A 66 -12.46 -9.33 -2.73
N LEU A 67 -11.35 -8.87 -2.18
CA LEU A 67 -10.05 -9.55 -2.25
C LEU A 67 -9.46 -9.61 -0.86
N PRO A 68 -8.79 -10.73 -0.50
CA PRO A 68 -8.06 -10.78 0.75
C PRO A 68 -6.84 -9.86 0.68
N PHE A 69 -6.45 -9.33 1.85
CA PHE A 69 -5.21 -8.59 2.01
C PHE A 69 -4.17 -9.47 2.68
N ARG A 70 -2.95 -9.43 2.17
CA ARG A 70 -1.79 -10.05 2.81
C ARG A 70 -0.84 -8.97 3.29
N CYS A 71 -0.33 -9.14 4.50
CA CYS A 71 0.53 -8.17 5.13
C CYS A 71 2.00 -8.55 4.93
N THR A 72 2.78 -7.68 4.29
CA THR A 72 4.21 -7.95 4.07
C THR A 72 5.03 -7.90 5.36
N VAL A 73 4.56 -7.23 6.42
CA VAL A 73 5.17 -7.35 7.74
C VAL A 73 5.10 -8.79 8.24
N GLN A 74 3.94 -9.42 8.12
CA GLN A 74 3.76 -10.80 8.55
C GLN A 74 4.54 -11.77 7.68
N LEU A 75 4.55 -11.55 6.36
CA LEU A 75 5.35 -12.36 5.44
C LEU A 75 6.85 -12.27 5.75
N ALA A 76 7.34 -11.06 6.01
CA ALA A 76 8.73 -10.87 6.38
C ALA A 76 9.09 -11.64 7.65
N ARG A 77 8.25 -11.54 8.68
CA ARG A 77 8.50 -12.22 9.96
C ARG A 77 8.38 -13.72 9.86
N ARG A 78 7.32 -14.22 9.22
CA ARG A 78 6.94 -15.64 9.29
C ARG A 78 7.57 -16.49 8.20
N VAL A 79 7.73 -15.94 7.01
CA VAL A 79 8.26 -16.68 5.86
C VAL A 79 9.73 -16.38 5.65
N LEU A 80 10.12 -15.10 5.67
CA LEU A 80 11.50 -14.68 5.40
C LEU A 80 12.37 -14.58 6.64
N ASN A 81 11.76 -14.67 7.82
CA ASN A 81 12.44 -14.59 9.12
C ASN A 81 13.30 -13.32 9.27
N ILE A 82 12.75 -12.19 8.83
CA ILE A 82 13.42 -10.88 8.92
C ILE A 82 12.83 -10.10 10.09
N ARG A 83 13.69 -9.67 10.99
CA ARG A 83 13.35 -8.83 12.15
C ARG A 83 14.44 -7.80 12.39
N PRO A 84 14.09 -6.53 12.72
CA PRO A 84 12.74 -5.95 12.71
C PRO A 84 12.15 -5.90 11.30
N ALA A 85 10.82 -5.91 11.21
CA ALA A 85 10.12 -6.07 9.94
C ALA A 85 9.56 -4.75 9.38
N HIS A 86 10.08 -3.59 9.80
CA HIS A 86 9.72 -2.34 9.14
C HIS A 86 10.28 -2.31 7.72
N LEU A 87 9.63 -1.56 6.85
CA LEU A 87 9.86 -1.62 5.41
C LEU A 87 11.32 -1.37 5.02
N ALA A 88 11.94 -0.35 5.62
CA ALA A 88 13.33 -0.02 5.32
C ALA A 88 14.28 -1.17 5.62
N ASN A 89 14.11 -1.87 6.73
CA ASN A 89 14.98 -2.99 7.09
C ASN A 89 14.74 -4.20 6.19
N VAL A 90 13.49 -4.50 5.88
CA VAL A 90 13.18 -5.63 4.98
C VAL A 90 13.78 -5.38 3.60
N CYS A 91 13.63 -4.18 3.08
CA CYS A 91 14.26 -3.82 1.80
C CYS A 91 15.77 -3.93 1.85
N ARG A 92 16.39 -3.46 2.94
CA ARG A 92 17.84 -3.56 3.11
C ARG A 92 18.32 -5.02 3.09
N VAL A 93 17.64 -5.88 3.83
CA VAL A 93 18.00 -7.30 3.90
C VAL A 93 17.84 -8.00 2.55
N LEU A 94 16.77 -7.66 1.82
CA LEU A 94 16.49 -8.27 0.52
C LEU A 94 17.21 -7.60 -0.65
N GLY A 95 17.94 -6.51 -0.40
CA GLY A 95 18.63 -5.77 -1.46
C GLY A 95 17.69 -5.01 -2.39
N LEU A 96 16.54 -4.57 -1.89
CA LEU A 96 15.54 -3.84 -2.66
C LEU A 96 15.76 -2.34 -2.53
N LYS A 97 15.55 -1.63 -3.63
CA LYS A 97 15.56 -0.16 -3.62
C LYS A 97 14.30 0.36 -2.94
N LEU A 98 14.47 1.39 -2.12
CA LEU A 98 13.36 2.04 -1.44
C LEU A 98 13.60 3.54 -1.40
N ASN A 99 12.67 4.29 -1.97
CA ASN A 99 12.55 5.73 -1.76
C ASN A 99 11.40 5.95 -0.79
N HIS A 100 11.70 5.87 0.50
CA HIS A 100 10.69 5.82 1.55
C HIS A 100 9.80 7.06 1.53
N HIS A 101 8.52 6.88 1.82
CA HIS A 101 7.44 7.88 1.75
C HIS A 101 7.07 8.30 0.33
N GLU A 102 7.64 7.69 -0.69
CA GLU A 102 7.14 7.81 -2.06
C GLU A 102 6.21 6.63 -2.33
N PRO A 103 4.89 6.88 -2.57
CA PRO A 103 3.89 5.80 -2.61
C PRO A 103 4.19 4.70 -3.62
N LEU A 104 4.65 5.07 -4.80
CA LEU A 104 4.97 4.07 -5.83
C LEU A 104 6.14 3.18 -5.39
N SER A 105 7.19 3.77 -4.83
CA SER A 105 8.34 3.03 -4.33
C SER A 105 7.94 2.07 -3.21
N ASP A 106 7.13 2.53 -2.28
CA ASP A 106 6.65 1.70 -1.17
C ASP A 106 5.78 0.54 -1.70
N ALA A 107 4.91 0.80 -2.66
CA ALA A 107 4.07 -0.24 -3.27
C ALA A 107 4.89 -1.28 -4.03
N GLN A 108 5.89 -0.84 -4.80
CA GLN A 108 6.79 -1.74 -5.51
C GLN A 108 7.60 -2.61 -4.56
N ALA A 109 8.09 -2.03 -3.45
CA ALA A 109 8.79 -2.77 -2.43
C ALA A 109 7.90 -3.85 -1.80
N CYS A 110 6.65 -3.52 -1.48
CA CYS A 110 5.69 -4.49 -0.96
C CYS A 110 5.46 -5.65 -1.93
N ALA A 111 5.29 -5.36 -3.20
CA ALA A 111 5.11 -6.38 -4.23
C ALA A 111 6.33 -7.32 -4.29
N GLN A 112 7.54 -6.76 -4.26
CA GLN A 112 8.77 -7.54 -4.30
C GLN A 112 8.98 -8.39 -3.05
N ILE A 113 8.61 -7.87 -1.87
CA ILE A 113 8.63 -8.65 -0.63
C ILE A 113 7.66 -9.83 -0.71
N ALA A 114 6.45 -9.60 -1.21
CA ALA A 114 5.47 -10.67 -1.39
C ALA A 114 5.97 -11.75 -2.35
N LEU A 115 6.58 -11.34 -3.45
CA LEU A 115 7.17 -12.29 -4.41
C LEU A 115 8.31 -13.10 -3.79
N ALA A 116 9.17 -12.45 -3.01
CA ALA A 116 10.25 -13.15 -2.30
C ALA A 116 9.69 -14.19 -1.31
N ALA A 117 8.63 -13.82 -0.58
CA ALA A 117 7.99 -14.74 0.36
C ALA A 117 7.33 -15.94 -0.36
N LEU A 118 6.69 -15.70 -1.50
CA LEU A 118 6.08 -16.77 -2.29
C LEU A 118 7.12 -17.74 -2.84
N ARG A 119 8.29 -17.24 -3.23
CA ARG A 119 9.39 -18.08 -3.72
C ARG A 119 10.03 -18.91 -2.60
N ALA A 120 10.06 -18.36 -1.39
CA ALA A 120 10.66 -19.02 -0.22
C ALA A 120 9.71 -20.02 0.44
N ALA A 121 8.40 -19.88 0.24
CA ALA A 121 7.39 -20.77 0.84
C ALA A 121 7.49 -22.18 0.21
N PRO A 122 7.41 -23.23 1.03
CA PRO A 122 7.39 -24.61 0.52
C PRO A 122 6.10 -24.94 -0.23
#